data_f842cd997f5f782b0b179e896c6f1edc
#
_entry.id   f842cd997f5f782b0b179e896c6f1edc
#
_cell.length_a   1.000
_cell.length_b   1.000
_cell.length_c   1.000
_cell.angle_alpha   90.00
_cell.angle_beta   90.00
_cell.angle_gamma   90.00
#
_symmetry.space_group_name_H-M   'P 1'
#
loop_
_entity.id
_entity.type
_entity.pdbx_description
1 polymer ?
#
loop_
_entity_poly.entity_id
_entity_poly.type
_entity_poly.pdbx_seq_one_letter_code
_entity_poly.pdbx_strand_id
1 'polypeptide(L)'
;MLEFPQSGERFEGVENFREWRRQYPAALKFHNRRITHRDDLVVVENLISYDGQPWTFIVNVMEFRDDRVAHERIYIMDGWEAAEWREPWRSATRADPPFPEP
;
A
#
# COMPACT_ATOMS: atom_id res chain seq x y z
N MET A 1 -5.61 4.34 15.04
CA MET A 1 -6.57 4.87 14.07
C MET A 1 -6.10 4.60 12.65
N LEU A 2 -7.00 4.13 11.80
CA LEU A 2 -6.72 3.78 10.43
C LEU A 2 -7.58 4.63 9.49
N GLU A 3 -6.96 5.20 8.47
CA GLU A 3 -7.68 6.01 7.50
C GLU A 3 -7.40 5.53 6.07
N PHE A 4 -8.43 5.61 5.23
CA PHE A 4 -8.31 5.46 3.78
C PHE A 4 -8.63 6.82 3.16
N PRO A 5 -7.61 7.67 2.93
CA PRO A 5 -7.88 9.02 2.41
C PRO A 5 -8.62 9.05 1.08
N GLN A 6 -8.46 8.02 0.25
CA GLN A 6 -9.11 7.96 -1.06
C GLN A 6 -10.62 7.87 -0.96
N SER A 7 -11.16 7.24 0.09
CA SER A 7 -12.60 7.16 0.34
C SER A 7 -13.07 8.11 1.43
N GLY A 8 -12.13 8.64 2.22
CA GLY A 8 -12.45 9.45 3.38
C GLY A 8 -12.84 8.64 4.60
N GLU A 9 -12.73 7.32 4.54
CA GLU A 9 -13.09 6.46 5.66
C GLU A 9 -12.05 6.51 6.78
N ARG A 10 -12.53 6.41 8.00
CA ARG A 10 -11.71 6.40 9.20
C ARG A 10 -12.23 5.33 10.15
N PHE A 11 -11.31 4.48 10.61
CA PHE A 11 -11.64 3.40 11.54
C PHE A 11 -10.88 3.62 12.84
N GLU A 12 -11.62 3.70 13.94
CA GLU A 12 -11.05 3.89 15.27
C GLU A 12 -11.15 2.59 16.05
N GLY A 13 -10.04 2.23 16.72
CA GLY A 13 -9.97 1.05 17.55
C GLY A 13 -9.69 -0.23 16.77
N VAL A 14 -8.93 -1.12 17.42
CA VAL A 14 -8.48 -2.38 16.80
C VAL A 14 -9.64 -3.34 16.57
N GLU A 15 -10.70 -3.26 17.37
CA GLU A 15 -11.84 -4.17 17.23
C GLU A 15 -12.61 -3.96 15.93
N ASN A 16 -12.79 -2.70 15.52
CA ASN A 16 -13.42 -2.39 14.24
C ASN A 16 -12.57 -2.90 13.08
N PHE A 17 -11.26 -2.73 13.17
CA PHE A 17 -10.33 -3.24 12.16
C PHE A 17 -10.41 -4.75 12.05
N ARG A 18 -10.40 -5.48 13.17
CA ARG A 18 -10.52 -6.94 13.19
C ARG A 18 -11.82 -7.40 12.58
N GLU A 19 -12.92 -6.72 12.89
CA GLU A 19 -14.24 -7.12 12.41
C GLU A 19 -14.36 -6.99 10.90
N TRP A 20 -13.99 -5.86 10.31
CA TRP A 20 -14.11 -5.73 8.86
C TRP A 20 -13.11 -6.61 8.10
N ARG A 21 -11.96 -6.90 8.67
CA ARG A 21 -11.03 -7.89 8.10
C ARG A 21 -11.64 -9.28 8.08
N ARG A 22 -12.42 -9.63 9.10
CA ARG A 22 -13.11 -10.89 9.17
C ARG A 22 -14.23 -10.98 8.13
N GLN A 23 -14.89 -9.87 7.86
CA GLN A 23 -15.99 -9.80 6.89
C GLN A 23 -15.53 -9.91 5.44
N TYR A 24 -14.26 -9.65 5.17
CA TYR A 24 -13.73 -9.71 3.82
C TYR A 24 -12.51 -10.64 3.76
N PRO A 25 -12.76 -11.97 3.82
CA PRO A 25 -11.67 -12.93 3.74
C PRO A 25 -11.19 -13.07 2.29
N ALA A 26 -9.94 -12.76 2.05
CA ALA A 26 -9.30 -12.93 0.75
C ALA A 26 -7.92 -13.53 0.96
N ALA A 27 -7.45 -14.32 0.00
CA ALA A 27 -6.09 -14.83 0.01
C ALA A 27 -5.17 -13.68 -0.41
N LEU A 28 -4.45 -13.11 0.55
CA LEU A 28 -3.58 -11.95 0.32
C LEU A 28 -2.15 -12.39 0.12
N LYS A 29 -1.48 -11.77 -0.85
CA LYS A 29 -0.05 -11.94 -1.08
C LYS A 29 0.57 -10.55 -1.12
N PHE A 30 1.67 -10.38 -0.40
CA PHE A 30 2.37 -9.10 -0.29
C PHE A 30 3.76 -9.19 -0.89
N HIS A 31 4.21 -8.10 -1.48
CA HIS A 31 5.59 -7.95 -1.91
C HIS A 31 6.08 -6.57 -1.46
N ASN A 32 6.95 -6.54 -0.45
CA ASN A 32 7.51 -5.28 0.06
C ASN A 32 8.54 -4.75 -0.93
N ARG A 33 8.38 -3.52 -1.35
CA ARG A 33 9.28 -2.86 -2.29
C ARG A 33 10.27 -1.95 -1.58
N ARG A 34 9.78 -1.17 -0.61
CA ARG A 34 10.61 -0.22 0.11
C ARG A 34 10.01 0.11 1.45
N ILE A 35 10.85 0.18 2.49
CA ILE A 35 10.45 0.62 3.81
C ILE A 35 11.35 1.80 4.17
N THR A 36 10.74 2.94 4.50
CA THR A 36 11.45 4.13 4.91
C THR A 36 11.07 4.48 6.34
N HIS A 37 12.06 4.69 7.18
CA HIS A 37 11.85 4.98 8.59
C HIS A 37 12.54 6.31 8.95
N ARG A 38 11.80 7.21 9.59
CA ARG A 38 12.30 8.48 10.12
C ARG A 38 11.59 8.78 11.43
N ASP A 39 12.34 8.80 12.53
CA ASP A 39 11.79 9.05 13.88
C ASP A 39 10.59 8.13 14.17
N ASP A 40 9.41 8.69 14.40
CA ASP A 40 8.20 7.91 14.68
C ASP A 40 7.35 7.67 13.43
N LEU A 41 7.92 7.86 12.25
CA LEU A 41 7.23 7.69 10.98
C LEU A 41 7.83 6.53 10.19
N VAL A 42 6.98 5.62 9.73
CA VAL A 42 7.37 4.54 8.81
C VAL A 42 6.49 4.60 7.58
N VAL A 43 7.11 4.58 6.40
CA VAL A 43 6.40 4.52 5.12
C VAL A 43 6.75 3.19 4.47
N VAL A 44 5.74 2.40 4.16
CA VAL A 44 5.91 1.10 3.51
C VAL A 44 5.29 1.17 2.12
N GLU A 45 6.11 0.89 1.11
CA GLU A 45 5.67 0.82 -0.28
C GLU A 45 5.59 -0.64 -0.67
N ASN A 46 4.38 -1.13 -0.89
CA ASN A 46 4.10 -2.54 -1.13
C ASN A 46 3.35 -2.77 -2.44
N LEU A 47 3.37 -4.01 -2.86
CA LEU A 47 2.40 -4.55 -3.79
C LEU A 47 1.53 -5.55 -3.01
N ILE A 48 0.25 -5.60 -3.35
CA ILE A 48 -0.68 -6.56 -2.77
C ILE A 48 -1.47 -7.24 -3.88
N SER A 49 -1.64 -8.56 -3.76
CA SER A 49 -2.47 -9.33 -4.67
C SER A 49 -3.60 -9.97 -3.86
N TYR A 50 -4.82 -9.85 -4.37
CA TYR A 50 -6.02 -10.45 -3.79
C TYR A 50 -6.40 -11.67 -4.63
N ASP A 51 -6.38 -12.86 -4.03
CA ASP A 51 -6.79 -14.12 -4.68
C ASP A 51 -6.09 -14.36 -6.04
N GLY A 52 -4.79 -14.05 -6.11
CA GLY A 52 -4.01 -14.27 -7.32
C GLY A 52 -4.24 -13.26 -8.43
N GLN A 53 -5.01 -12.21 -8.18
CA GLN A 53 -5.24 -11.15 -9.15
C GLN A 53 -3.96 -10.30 -9.35
N PRO A 54 -3.90 -9.47 -10.40
CA PRO A 54 -2.74 -8.61 -10.65
C PRO A 54 -2.40 -7.73 -9.45
N TRP A 55 -1.12 -7.34 -9.36
CA TRP A 55 -0.64 -6.52 -8.27
C TRP A 55 -1.35 -5.17 -8.19
N THR A 56 -1.74 -4.79 -6.98
CA THR A 56 -2.22 -3.45 -6.64
C THR A 56 -1.13 -2.76 -5.83
N PHE A 57 -0.89 -1.49 -6.10
CA PHE A 57 0.08 -0.69 -5.35
C PHE A 57 -0.54 -0.22 -4.04
N ILE A 58 0.22 -0.32 -2.95
CA ILE A 58 -0.26 0.12 -1.65
C ILE A 58 0.85 0.88 -0.94
N VAL A 59 0.50 2.03 -0.35
CA VAL A 59 1.41 2.82 0.47
C VAL A 59 0.79 2.96 1.85
N ASN A 60 1.52 2.49 2.86
CA ASN A 60 1.14 2.61 4.26
C ASN A 60 2.00 3.69 4.89
N VAL A 61 1.37 4.70 5.48
CA VAL A 61 2.05 5.75 6.24
C VAL A 61 1.65 5.55 7.70
N MET A 62 2.61 5.11 8.52
CA MET A 62 2.36 4.75 9.92
C MET A 62 3.06 5.71 10.86
N GLU A 63 2.31 6.30 11.77
CA GLU A 63 2.85 7.14 12.83
C GLU A 63 2.77 6.36 14.14
N PHE A 64 3.90 6.29 14.84
CA PHE A 64 4.04 5.52 16.06
C PHE A 64 3.97 6.41 17.30
N ARG A 65 3.47 5.84 18.38
CA ARG A 65 3.53 6.41 19.72
C ARG A 65 3.84 5.27 20.68
N ASP A 66 4.95 5.39 21.42
CA ASP A 66 5.35 4.38 22.41
C ASP A 66 5.40 2.97 21.80
N ASP A 67 6.08 2.83 20.67
CA ASP A 67 6.28 1.58 19.93
C ASP A 67 4.99 0.94 19.38
N ARG A 68 3.91 1.70 19.31
CA ARG A 68 2.64 1.24 18.74
C ARG A 68 2.21 2.16 17.61
N VAL A 69 1.56 1.58 16.62
CA VAL A 69 0.96 2.38 15.54
C VAL A 69 -0.21 3.15 16.13
N ALA A 70 -0.07 4.48 16.22
CA ALA A 70 -1.13 5.36 16.71
C ALA A 70 -2.05 5.80 15.58
N HIS A 71 -1.51 5.97 14.38
CA HIS A 71 -2.26 6.47 13.23
C HIS A 71 -1.66 5.85 11.97
N GLU A 72 -2.51 5.29 11.13
CA GLU A 72 -2.09 4.75 9.84
C GLU A 72 -2.98 5.28 8.73
N ARG A 73 -2.36 5.70 7.64
CA ARG A 73 -3.05 6.06 6.40
C ARG A 73 -2.66 5.06 5.34
N ILE A 74 -3.64 4.53 4.63
CA ILE A 74 -3.42 3.55 3.56
C ILE A 74 -3.92 4.13 2.25
N TYR A 75 -3.04 4.12 1.25
CA TYR A 75 -3.37 4.50 -0.13
C TYR A 75 -3.27 3.25 -1.00
N ILE A 76 -4.30 2.97 -1.76
CA ILE A 76 -4.36 1.80 -2.65
C ILE A 76 -4.57 2.31 -4.07
N MET A 77 -3.74 1.84 -5.00
CA MET A 77 -3.71 2.35 -6.37
C MET A 77 -3.50 1.23 -7.35
N ASP A 78 -4.17 1.33 -8.50
CA ASP A 78 -3.89 0.45 -9.61
C ASP A 78 -2.69 0.95 -10.40
N GLY A 79 -1.98 0.04 -11.06
CA GLY A 79 -0.99 0.42 -12.05
C GLY A 79 -1.66 0.90 -13.32
N TRP A 80 -0.90 1.55 -14.19
CA TRP A 80 -1.40 1.97 -15.50
C TRP A 80 -0.29 1.86 -16.53
N GLU A 81 -0.70 1.82 -17.79
CA GLU A 81 0.24 1.80 -18.89
C GLU A 81 0.92 3.15 -19.07
N ALA A 82 2.20 3.11 -19.44
CA ALA A 82 2.94 4.33 -19.69
C ALA A 82 2.32 5.08 -20.88
N ALA A 83 2.14 6.38 -20.72
CA ALA A 83 1.57 7.21 -21.79
C ALA A 83 2.57 7.34 -22.95
N GLU A 84 2.12 7.07 -24.18
CA GLU A 84 2.98 7.10 -25.37
C GLU A 84 3.61 8.46 -25.61
N TRP A 85 2.88 9.54 -25.34
CA TRP A 85 3.36 10.90 -25.60
C TRP A 85 4.58 11.27 -24.79
N ARG A 86 4.85 10.56 -23.66
CA ARG A 86 6.02 10.80 -22.81
C ARG A 86 7.25 10.00 -23.22
N GLU A 87 7.11 9.10 -24.18
CA GLU A 87 8.20 8.21 -24.61
C GLU A 87 9.51 8.93 -24.93
N PRO A 88 9.51 10.08 -25.66
CA PRO A 88 10.78 10.75 -26.02
C PRO A 88 11.64 11.18 -24.83
N TRP A 89 11.02 11.38 -23.66
CA TRP A 89 11.73 11.81 -22.45
C TRP A 89 11.89 10.71 -21.41
N ARG A 90 11.40 9.51 -21.71
CA ARG A 90 11.45 8.39 -20.79
C ARG A 90 12.82 7.74 -20.79
N SER A 91 13.34 7.44 -19.58
CA SER A 91 14.56 6.65 -19.45
C SER A 91 14.33 5.24 -19.99
N ALA A 92 15.36 4.64 -20.56
CA ALA A 92 15.34 3.24 -20.96
C ALA A 92 15.30 2.32 -19.73
N THR A 93 15.75 2.80 -18.59
CA THR A 93 15.73 2.05 -17.33
C THR A 93 14.39 2.21 -16.63
N ARG A 94 13.77 1.12 -16.25
CA ARG A 94 12.51 1.16 -15.49
C ARG A 94 12.74 1.73 -14.10
N ALA A 95 11.69 2.37 -13.55
CA ALA A 95 11.73 2.92 -12.19
C ALA A 95 12.00 1.83 -11.15
N ASP A 96 11.48 0.64 -11.39
CA ASP A 96 11.60 -0.50 -10.49
C ASP A 96 11.90 -1.77 -11.29
N PRO A 97 12.55 -2.77 -10.67
CA PRO A 97 12.74 -4.06 -11.33
C PRO A 97 11.40 -4.74 -11.60
N PRO A 98 11.37 -5.72 -12.53
CA PRO A 98 10.13 -6.46 -12.80
C PRO A 98 9.56 -7.08 -11.52
N PHE A 99 8.24 -7.08 -11.40
CA PHE A 99 7.56 -7.66 -10.26
C PHE A 99 7.47 -9.17 -10.41
N PRO A 100 7.49 -9.92 -9.29
CA PRO A 100 7.26 -11.36 -9.34
C PRO A 100 5.81 -11.65 -9.77
N GLU A 101 5.54 -12.89 -10.14
CA GLU A 101 4.19 -13.33 -10.42
C GLU A 101 3.32 -13.24 -9.16
N PRO A 102 2.12 -12.70 -9.26
CA PRO A 102 1.24 -12.59 -8.09
C PRO A 102 0.75 -13.93 -7.54
#